data_a601c471c28ef05a3c223bab1486234d
#
_entry.id   a601c471c28ef05a3c223bab1486234d
#
_cell.length_a   1.000
_cell.length_b   1.000
_cell.length_c   1.000
_cell.angle_alpha   90.00
_cell.angle_beta   90.00
_cell.angle_gamma   90.00
#
_symmetry.space_group_name_H-M   'P 1'
#
loop_
_entity.id
_entity.type
_entity.pdbx_description
1 polymer ?
#
loop_
_entity_poly.entity_id
_entity_poly.type
_entity_poly.pdbx_seq_one_letter_code
_entity_poly.pdbx_strand_id
1 'polypeptide(L)'
;MRLTRRNLLGAAMAASLAVAAPAFAAKPLTIGFSQVGAESEWRTANTASIKDAARKAGVNLKFADAQQRQENQVKAIRSFIAQRVDVIAFSPVVESGWDTVLREAKAAKIPVILTDRAVKVSDPSLYVSFIGSDFVEEGRRAARWLVEHAKKNPARSYNIVELQGTVGSAPALDRKAGFAEVIAGNPKLKIIRSQTGDFTRAKGKEVMEAFLKSEG
;
A
#
# COMPACT_ATOMS: atom_id res chain seq x y z
N MET A 1 -3.80 -83.21 -51.29
CA MET A 1 -2.45 -82.80 -50.75
C MET A 1 -2.55 -81.44 -50.16
N ARG A 2 -2.13 -81.28 -48.92
CA ARG A 2 -2.45 -80.16 -48.01
C ARG A 2 -1.59 -78.92 -48.25
N LEU A 3 -2.20 -77.76 -48.44
CA LEU A 3 -1.55 -76.43 -48.44
C LEU A 3 -1.76 -75.78 -47.11
N THR A 4 -0.70 -75.58 -46.40
CA THR A 4 -0.65 -74.86 -45.11
C THR A 4 -0.55 -73.37 -45.37
N ARG A 5 -1.52 -72.62 -44.85
CA ARG A 5 -1.52 -71.15 -44.82
C ARG A 5 -0.67 -70.72 -43.60
N ARG A 6 0.43 -70.02 -43.86
CA ARG A 6 1.15 -69.29 -42.86
C ARG A 6 0.71 -67.82 -42.86
N ASN A 7 0.03 -67.43 -41.81
CA ASN A 7 -0.36 -66.09 -41.57
C ASN A 7 0.87 -65.23 -41.20
N LEU A 8 1.12 -64.23 -42.03
CA LEU A 8 2.05 -63.12 -41.66
C LEU A 8 1.23 -62.04 -40.95
N LEU A 9 1.32 -62.01 -39.68
CA LEU A 9 0.87 -60.87 -38.84
C LEU A 9 1.95 -59.78 -38.88
N GLY A 10 1.72 -58.77 -39.72
CA GLY A 10 2.50 -57.54 -39.70
C GLY A 10 2.06 -56.67 -38.51
N ALA A 11 2.87 -56.59 -37.46
CA ALA A 11 2.66 -55.62 -36.41
C ALA A 11 3.09 -54.23 -36.89
N ALA A 12 2.11 -53.39 -37.22
CA ALA A 12 2.34 -51.96 -37.45
C ALA A 12 2.57 -51.28 -36.12
N MET A 13 3.81 -51.00 -35.78
CA MET A 13 4.21 -50.22 -34.63
C MET A 13 4.00 -48.74 -34.97
N ALA A 14 2.85 -48.18 -34.59
CA ALA A 14 2.57 -46.75 -34.68
C ALA A 14 3.44 -46.02 -33.61
N ALA A 15 4.58 -45.51 -34.03
CA ALA A 15 5.39 -44.61 -33.22
C ALA A 15 4.65 -43.26 -33.12
N SER A 16 3.93 -43.04 -32.01
CA SER A 16 3.34 -41.75 -31.69
C SER A 16 4.49 -40.79 -31.28
N LEU A 17 4.96 -40.00 -32.23
CA LEU A 17 5.79 -38.83 -31.91
C LEU A 17 4.92 -37.82 -31.11
N ALA A 18 5.01 -37.88 -29.82
CA ALA A 18 4.54 -36.78 -28.96
C ALA A 18 5.41 -35.58 -29.26
N VAL A 19 4.93 -34.68 -30.13
CA VAL A 19 5.51 -33.35 -30.30
C VAL A 19 5.27 -32.61 -28.98
N ALA A 20 6.25 -32.62 -28.11
CA ALA A 20 6.26 -31.75 -26.95
C ALA A 20 6.28 -30.30 -27.46
N ALA A 21 5.12 -29.65 -27.49
CA ALA A 21 5.06 -28.21 -27.73
C ALA A 21 5.99 -27.52 -26.70
N PRO A 22 6.89 -26.62 -27.14
CA PRO A 22 7.71 -25.87 -26.20
C PRO A 22 6.77 -25.12 -25.27
N ALA A 23 6.78 -25.47 -24.00
CA ALA A 23 6.14 -24.68 -22.98
C ALA A 23 6.86 -23.33 -22.98
N PHE A 24 6.30 -22.32 -23.65
CA PHE A 24 6.75 -20.96 -23.51
C PHE A 24 6.60 -20.60 -22.02
N ALA A 25 7.70 -20.66 -21.28
CA ALA A 25 7.73 -20.12 -19.93
C ALA A 25 7.25 -18.68 -20.01
N ALA A 26 6.11 -18.40 -19.42
CA ALA A 26 5.58 -17.04 -19.40
C ALA A 26 6.67 -16.11 -18.84
N LYS A 27 6.92 -15.00 -19.54
CA LYS A 27 7.90 -14.00 -19.08
C LYS A 27 7.57 -13.60 -17.65
N PRO A 28 8.55 -13.59 -16.72
CA PRO A 28 8.30 -13.17 -15.35
C PRO A 28 7.66 -11.78 -15.32
N LEU A 29 6.59 -11.65 -14.54
CA LEU A 29 5.91 -10.37 -14.33
C LEU A 29 6.89 -9.35 -13.75
N THR A 30 6.92 -8.15 -14.31
CA THR A 30 7.75 -7.04 -13.82
C THR A 30 6.87 -6.02 -13.11
N ILE A 31 7.12 -5.78 -11.83
CA ILE A 31 6.40 -4.81 -11.01
C ILE A 31 7.34 -3.66 -10.65
N GLY A 32 6.93 -2.43 -10.95
CA GLY A 32 7.53 -1.22 -10.40
C GLY A 32 6.90 -0.89 -9.06
N PHE A 33 7.67 -0.90 -7.98
CA PHE A 33 7.18 -0.54 -6.65
C PHE A 33 7.90 0.69 -6.11
N SER A 34 7.12 1.75 -5.77
CA SER A 34 7.65 2.93 -5.10
C SER A 34 7.20 2.98 -3.64
N GLN A 35 8.17 2.87 -2.73
CA GLN A 35 7.98 2.98 -1.29
C GLN A 35 8.01 4.44 -0.84
N VAL A 36 7.29 4.76 0.25
CA VAL A 36 7.32 6.09 0.90
C VAL A 36 8.75 6.47 1.32
N GLY A 37 9.43 5.57 2.03
CA GLY A 37 10.72 5.81 2.65
C GLY A 37 11.10 4.66 3.58
N ALA A 38 11.89 4.97 4.59
CA ALA A 38 12.29 4.07 5.67
C ALA A 38 12.13 4.77 7.04
N GLU A 39 11.07 5.58 7.17
CA GLU A 39 10.83 6.48 8.31
C GLU A 39 10.50 5.74 9.61
N SER A 40 10.14 4.47 9.53
CA SER A 40 9.74 3.65 10.68
C SER A 40 10.13 2.19 10.51
N GLU A 41 10.22 1.46 11.62
CA GLU A 41 10.44 0.01 11.61
C GLU A 41 9.32 -0.72 10.87
N TRP A 42 8.07 -0.25 10.98
CA TRP A 42 6.94 -0.77 10.22
C TRP A 42 7.20 -0.65 8.72
N ARG A 43 7.66 0.51 8.26
CA ARG A 43 7.95 0.75 6.83
C ARG A 43 9.09 -0.12 6.33
N THR A 44 10.12 -0.30 7.15
CA THR A 44 11.24 -1.21 6.84
C THR A 44 10.77 -2.66 6.73
N ALA A 45 9.92 -3.11 7.66
CA ALA A 45 9.32 -4.45 7.62
C ALA A 45 8.42 -4.64 6.39
N ASN A 46 7.61 -3.63 6.05
CA ASN A 46 6.78 -3.63 4.84
C ASN A 46 7.63 -3.77 3.57
N THR A 47 8.72 -3.01 3.47
CA THR A 47 9.68 -3.13 2.36
C THR A 47 10.29 -4.52 2.26
N ALA A 48 10.71 -5.08 3.39
CA ALA A 48 11.28 -6.44 3.43
C ALA A 48 10.25 -7.49 2.97
N SER A 49 8.99 -7.37 3.45
CA SER A 49 7.88 -8.25 3.07
C SER A 49 7.60 -8.21 1.56
N ILE A 50 7.55 -7.02 0.96
CA ILE A 50 7.32 -6.84 -0.47
C ILE A 50 8.43 -7.49 -1.30
N LYS A 51 9.69 -7.24 -0.93
CA LYS A 51 10.85 -7.83 -1.62
C LYS A 51 10.88 -9.35 -1.51
N ASP A 52 10.56 -9.87 -0.33
CA ASP A 52 10.51 -11.33 -0.09
C ASP A 52 9.36 -11.99 -0.87
N ALA A 53 8.17 -11.38 -0.86
CA ALA A 53 7.03 -11.87 -1.62
C ALA A 53 7.30 -11.88 -3.13
N ALA A 54 7.90 -10.82 -3.67
CA ALA A 54 8.28 -10.75 -5.09
C ALA A 54 9.28 -11.86 -5.45
N ARG A 55 10.31 -12.06 -4.62
CA ARG A 55 11.29 -13.13 -4.80
C ARG A 55 10.65 -14.52 -4.78
N LYS A 56 9.78 -14.80 -3.81
CA LYS A 56 9.07 -16.09 -3.69
C LYS A 56 8.12 -16.35 -4.87
N ALA A 57 7.51 -15.31 -5.39
CA ALA A 57 6.60 -15.40 -6.54
C ALA A 57 7.32 -15.40 -7.90
N GLY A 58 8.64 -15.29 -7.95
CA GLY A 58 9.39 -15.18 -9.21
C GLY A 58 9.12 -13.89 -9.98
N VAL A 59 8.71 -12.82 -9.29
CA VAL A 59 8.40 -11.52 -9.87
C VAL A 59 9.67 -10.67 -9.98
N ASN A 60 9.87 -10.04 -11.13
CA ASN A 60 10.94 -9.05 -11.33
C ASN A 60 10.53 -7.72 -10.70
N LEU A 61 11.01 -7.43 -9.49
CA LEU A 61 10.68 -6.22 -8.75
C LEU A 61 11.66 -5.09 -9.07
N LYS A 62 11.16 -3.98 -9.63
CA LYS A 62 11.83 -2.70 -9.76
C LYS A 62 11.45 -1.83 -8.55
N PHE A 63 12.34 -1.73 -7.57
CA PHE A 63 12.07 -1.02 -6.33
C PHE A 63 12.67 0.37 -6.32
N ALA A 64 11.91 1.37 -5.85
CA ALA A 64 12.36 2.73 -5.62
C ALA A 64 11.93 3.23 -4.24
N ASP A 65 12.85 3.80 -3.50
CA ASP A 65 12.60 4.49 -2.24
C ASP A 65 12.42 5.99 -2.50
N ALA A 66 11.29 6.55 -2.11
CA ALA A 66 10.99 7.96 -2.33
C ALA A 66 11.61 8.89 -1.28
N GLN A 67 12.17 8.35 -0.21
CA GLN A 67 12.76 9.16 0.87
C GLN A 67 11.80 10.22 1.42
N GLN A 68 10.52 9.83 1.57
CA GLN A 68 9.40 10.67 2.01
C GLN A 68 9.12 11.90 1.11
N ARG A 69 9.52 11.85 -0.16
CA ARG A 69 9.36 12.97 -1.10
C ARG A 69 8.49 12.55 -2.27
N GLN A 70 7.35 13.22 -2.43
CA GLN A 70 6.39 12.92 -3.51
C GLN A 70 7.03 13.04 -4.88
N GLU A 71 7.88 14.04 -5.10
CA GLU A 71 8.57 14.23 -6.37
C GLU A 71 9.45 13.04 -6.76
N ASN A 72 10.03 12.34 -5.78
CA ASN A 72 10.80 11.13 -6.04
C ASN A 72 9.88 9.97 -6.46
N GLN A 73 8.68 9.87 -5.86
CA GLN A 73 7.69 8.87 -6.30
C GLN A 73 7.20 9.15 -7.72
N VAL A 74 6.92 10.41 -8.05
CA VAL A 74 6.51 10.80 -9.41
C VAL A 74 7.61 10.44 -10.42
N LYS A 75 8.88 10.72 -10.09
CA LYS A 75 10.03 10.33 -10.93
C LYS A 75 10.12 8.81 -11.07
N ALA A 76 9.95 8.07 -9.98
CA ALA A 76 9.99 6.61 -10.00
C ALA A 76 8.87 6.02 -10.87
N ILE A 77 7.64 6.50 -10.73
CA ILE A 77 6.49 6.06 -11.54
C ILE A 77 6.75 6.33 -13.03
N ARG A 78 7.23 7.52 -13.40
CA ARG A 78 7.61 7.83 -14.79
C ARG A 78 8.73 6.93 -15.32
N SER A 79 9.71 6.60 -14.48
CA SER A 79 10.76 5.65 -14.82
C SER A 79 10.20 4.25 -15.06
N PHE A 80 9.23 3.79 -14.24
CA PHE A 80 8.55 2.51 -14.45
C PHE A 80 7.73 2.49 -15.75
N ILE A 81 7.04 3.60 -16.07
CA ILE A 81 6.33 3.76 -17.35
C ILE A 81 7.30 3.64 -18.53
N ALA A 82 8.43 4.35 -18.48
CA ALA A 82 9.45 4.30 -19.53
C ALA A 82 10.06 2.90 -19.69
N GLN A 83 10.22 2.15 -18.59
CA GLN A 83 10.71 0.78 -18.59
C GLN A 83 9.62 -0.24 -19.00
N ARG A 84 8.38 0.20 -19.23
CA ARG A 84 7.25 -0.66 -19.60
C ARG A 84 7.06 -1.83 -18.63
N VAL A 85 7.05 -1.53 -17.33
CA VAL A 85 6.70 -2.55 -16.32
C VAL A 85 5.26 -3.03 -16.53
N ASP A 86 4.95 -4.25 -16.11
CA ASP A 86 3.62 -4.83 -16.30
C ASP A 86 2.60 -4.26 -15.30
N VAL A 87 3.05 -3.85 -14.09
CA VAL A 87 2.23 -3.25 -13.04
C VAL A 87 3.05 -2.20 -12.29
N ILE A 88 2.42 -1.11 -11.93
CA ILE A 88 2.97 -0.15 -10.96
C ILE A 88 2.22 -0.31 -9.65
N ALA A 89 2.95 -0.45 -8.53
CA ALA A 89 2.39 -0.41 -7.19
C ALA A 89 3.15 0.63 -6.36
N PHE A 90 2.46 1.35 -5.48
CA PHE A 90 3.13 2.30 -4.60
C PHE A 90 2.31 2.63 -3.36
N SER A 91 3.02 3.04 -2.29
CA SER A 91 2.43 3.65 -1.10
C SER A 91 2.61 5.17 -1.19
N PRO A 92 1.57 5.96 -1.37
CA PRO A 92 1.71 7.40 -1.57
C PRO A 92 2.30 8.13 -0.36
N VAL A 93 3.21 9.09 -0.56
CA VAL A 93 3.72 9.95 0.52
C VAL A 93 2.60 10.85 1.04
N VAL A 94 1.87 11.50 0.14
CA VAL A 94 0.69 12.33 0.42
C VAL A 94 -0.50 11.88 -0.42
N GLU A 95 -1.72 12.31 -0.07
CA GLU A 95 -2.92 11.84 -0.78
C GLU A 95 -3.21 12.55 -2.10
N SER A 96 -2.73 13.77 -2.29
CA SER A 96 -3.07 14.62 -3.45
C SER A 96 -1.91 14.79 -4.43
N GLY A 97 -2.23 15.32 -5.65
CA GLY A 97 -1.22 15.63 -6.67
C GLY A 97 -0.82 14.48 -7.58
N TRP A 98 -1.61 13.42 -7.65
CA TRP A 98 -1.30 12.20 -8.41
C TRP A 98 -1.94 12.14 -9.80
N ASP A 99 -2.96 12.95 -10.07
CA ASP A 99 -3.76 12.88 -11.31
C ASP A 99 -2.91 12.81 -12.58
N THR A 100 -1.90 13.65 -12.70
CA THR A 100 -1.06 13.73 -13.90
C THR A 100 -0.31 12.44 -14.15
N VAL A 101 0.48 11.98 -13.17
CA VAL A 101 1.33 10.79 -13.35
C VAL A 101 0.51 9.50 -13.45
N LEU A 102 -0.65 9.45 -12.80
CA LEU A 102 -1.55 8.29 -12.94
C LEU A 102 -2.26 8.26 -14.31
N ARG A 103 -2.58 9.43 -14.89
CA ARG A 103 -3.02 9.50 -16.30
C ARG A 103 -1.93 9.06 -17.28
N GLU A 104 -0.67 9.42 -17.01
CA GLU A 104 0.47 8.94 -17.80
C GLU A 104 0.56 7.40 -17.76
N ALA A 105 0.41 6.78 -16.58
CA ALA A 105 0.39 5.32 -16.44
C ALA A 105 -0.80 4.69 -17.17
N LYS A 106 -2.01 5.27 -17.04
CA LYS A 106 -3.21 4.82 -17.74
C LYS A 106 -3.06 4.91 -19.26
N ALA A 107 -2.50 6.01 -19.77
CA ALA A 107 -2.22 6.17 -21.21
C ALA A 107 -1.22 5.13 -21.72
N ALA A 108 -0.24 4.76 -20.89
CA ALA A 108 0.70 3.67 -21.17
C ALA A 108 0.09 2.27 -21.00
N LYS A 109 -1.17 2.16 -20.60
CA LYS A 109 -1.90 0.91 -20.30
C LYS A 109 -1.26 0.08 -19.20
N ILE A 110 -0.60 0.72 -18.24
CA ILE A 110 0.01 0.07 -17.09
C ILE A 110 -0.93 0.22 -15.90
N PRO A 111 -1.49 -0.88 -15.36
CA PRO A 111 -2.35 -0.84 -14.20
C PRO A 111 -1.58 -0.37 -12.95
N VAL A 112 -2.27 0.41 -12.12
CA VAL A 112 -1.72 0.93 -10.88
C VAL A 112 -2.46 0.33 -9.68
N ILE A 113 -1.70 -0.13 -8.68
CA ILE A 113 -2.21 -0.63 -7.41
C ILE A 113 -1.68 0.28 -6.29
N LEU A 114 -2.58 0.74 -5.44
CA LEU A 114 -2.23 1.48 -4.23
C LEU A 114 -2.09 0.51 -3.06
N THR A 115 -1.05 0.70 -2.26
CA THR A 115 -0.80 -0.10 -1.07
C THR A 115 -0.67 0.79 0.15
N ASP A 116 -1.18 0.33 1.30
CA ASP A 116 -1.13 1.01 2.60
C ASP A 116 -1.88 2.35 2.61
N ARG A 117 -1.53 3.30 1.75
CA ARG A 117 -2.10 4.65 1.71
C ARG A 117 -2.92 4.89 0.44
N ALA A 118 -4.04 5.58 0.57
CA ALA A 118 -4.88 5.99 -0.55
C ALA A 118 -4.42 7.30 -1.20
N VAL A 119 -4.93 7.58 -2.39
CA VAL A 119 -4.80 8.86 -3.08
C VAL A 119 -6.17 9.51 -3.27
N LYS A 120 -6.18 10.85 -3.30
CA LYS A 120 -7.33 11.64 -3.72
C LYS A 120 -7.11 12.10 -5.15
N VAL A 121 -7.89 11.54 -6.05
CA VAL A 121 -7.82 11.82 -7.50
C VAL A 121 -9.19 12.20 -8.03
N SER A 122 -9.20 12.91 -9.16
CA SER A 122 -10.44 13.34 -9.82
C SER A 122 -11.17 12.20 -10.54
N ASP A 123 -10.46 11.14 -10.93
CA ASP A 123 -10.98 9.98 -11.64
C ASP A 123 -10.54 8.69 -10.92
N PRO A 124 -11.45 7.98 -10.24
CA PRO A 124 -11.11 6.75 -9.51
C PRO A 124 -10.63 5.61 -10.43
N SER A 125 -10.85 5.68 -11.74
CA SER A 125 -10.35 4.70 -12.70
C SER A 125 -8.84 4.83 -13.01
N LEU A 126 -8.15 5.79 -12.37
CA LEU A 126 -6.70 5.97 -12.50
C LEU A 126 -5.90 4.89 -11.75
N TYR A 127 -6.52 4.13 -10.89
CA TYR A 127 -5.93 2.95 -10.27
C TYR A 127 -6.93 1.79 -10.25
N VAL A 128 -6.41 0.57 -10.21
CA VAL A 128 -7.23 -0.65 -10.30
C VAL A 128 -7.74 -1.09 -8.93
N SER A 129 -6.90 -0.93 -7.89
CA SER A 129 -7.23 -1.39 -6.54
C SER A 129 -6.44 -0.62 -5.49
N PHE A 130 -7.02 -0.53 -4.31
CA PHE A 130 -6.38 -0.08 -3.08
C PHE A 130 -6.38 -1.23 -2.06
N ILE A 131 -5.22 -1.51 -1.51
CA ILE A 131 -4.99 -2.51 -0.46
C ILE A 131 -4.45 -1.79 0.76
N GLY A 132 -5.29 -1.54 1.73
CA GLY A 132 -4.92 -0.79 2.93
C GLY A 132 -6.02 -0.80 3.98
N SER A 133 -5.77 -0.09 5.08
CA SER A 133 -6.71 0.06 6.18
C SER A 133 -7.76 1.14 5.90
N ASP A 134 -8.91 1.03 6.55
CA ASP A 134 -9.87 2.13 6.69
C ASP A 134 -9.39 3.04 7.84
N PHE A 135 -8.64 4.07 7.49
CA PHE A 135 -8.04 4.98 8.47
C PHE A 135 -9.08 5.86 9.16
N VAL A 136 -10.20 6.18 8.52
CA VAL A 136 -11.31 6.91 9.17
C VAL A 136 -11.87 6.06 10.29
N GLU A 137 -12.13 4.78 10.02
CA GLU A 137 -12.64 3.85 11.04
C GLU A 137 -11.61 3.59 12.15
N GLU A 138 -10.32 3.58 11.87
CA GLU A 138 -9.28 3.51 12.90
C GLU A 138 -9.35 4.72 13.84
N GLY A 139 -9.52 5.93 13.29
CA GLY A 139 -9.72 7.15 14.08
C GLY A 139 -10.98 7.08 14.93
N ARG A 140 -12.10 6.61 14.35
CA ARG A 140 -13.35 6.40 15.08
C ARG A 140 -13.22 5.40 16.22
N ARG A 141 -12.50 4.30 16.02
CA ARG A 141 -12.25 3.28 17.07
C ARG A 141 -11.47 3.87 18.23
N ALA A 142 -10.42 4.61 17.95
CA ALA A 142 -9.63 5.27 18.99
C ALA A 142 -10.49 6.27 19.80
N ALA A 143 -11.31 7.07 19.13
CA ALA A 143 -12.21 8.02 19.79
C ALA A 143 -13.32 7.33 20.59
N ARG A 144 -13.93 6.27 20.07
CA ARG A 144 -14.94 5.49 20.82
C ARG A 144 -14.35 4.91 22.11
N TRP A 145 -13.12 4.38 22.05
CA TRP A 145 -12.44 3.93 23.27
C TRP A 145 -12.32 5.06 24.30
N LEU A 146 -11.93 6.27 23.87
CA LEU A 146 -11.82 7.42 24.76
C LEU A 146 -13.18 7.84 25.34
N VAL A 147 -14.23 7.86 24.52
CA VAL A 147 -15.61 8.14 24.98
C VAL A 147 -16.04 7.14 26.05
N GLU A 148 -15.82 5.85 25.82
CA GLU A 148 -16.16 4.82 26.83
C GLU A 148 -15.30 4.96 28.11
N HIS A 149 -14.02 5.31 27.96
CA HIS A 149 -13.17 5.59 29.12
C HIS A 149 -13.69 6.80 29.92
N ALA A 150 -14.10 7.87 29.26
CA ALA A 150 -14.62 9.08 29.90
C ALA A 150 -15.93 8.84 30.66
N LYS A 151 -16.75 7.89 30.26
CA LYS A 151 -17.98 7.50 30.99
C LYS A 151 -17.71 7.02 32.42
N LYS A 152 -16.52 6.48 32.71
CA LYS A 152 -16.13 6.01 34.04
C LYS A 152 -15.97 7.16 35.05
N ASN A 153 -15.72 8.39 34.56
CA ASN A 153 -15.57 9.59 35.36
C ASN A 153 -16.34 10.75 34.72
N PRO A 154 -17.68 10.74 34.80
CA PRO A 154 -18.53 11.66 34.04
C PRO A 154 -18.38 13.14 34.45
N ALA A 155 -17.85 13.41 35.66
CA ALA A 155 -17.58 14.77 36.10
C ALA A 155 -16.31 15.36 35.48
N ARG A 156 -15.38 14.54 34.99
CA ARG A 156 -14.07 14.96 34.48
C ARG A 156 -14.15 15.45 33.04
N SER A 157 -13.42 16.55 32.74
CA SER A 157 -13.06 16.94 31.37
C SER A 157 -11.68 16.41 31.02
N TYR A 158 -11.48 16.11 29.74
CA TYR A 158 -10.22 15.56 29.23
C TYR A 158 -9.63 16.50 28.19
N ASN A 159 -8.47 17.01 28.47
CA ASN A 159 -7.65 17.71 27.50
C ASN A 159 -6.82 16.69 26.71
N ILE A 160 -6.91 16.76 25.41
CA ILE A 160 -6.29 15.82 24.50
C ILE A 160 -5.18 16.55 23.74
N VAL A 161 -3.99 15.97 23.71
CA VAL A 161 -2.93 16.36 22.78
C VAL A 161 -2.85 15.35 21.64
N GLU A 162 -2.74 15.82 20.42
CA GLU A 162 -2.77 15.01 19.22
C GLU A 162 -1.41 15.03 18.52
N LEU A 163 -0.79 13.87 18.38
CA LEU A 163 0.36 13.64 17.52
C LEU A 163 -0.11 13.13 16.17
N GLN A 164 -0.01 13.96 15.14
CA GLN A 164 -0.36 13.58 13.78
C GLN A 164 0.78 12.86 13.08
N GLY A 165 0.47 12.13 12.01
CA GLY A 165 1.45 11.57 11.10
C GLY A 165 1.99 12.57 10.09
N THR A 166 2.58 12.06 9.01
CA THR A 166 3.10 12.88 7.90
C THR A 166 2.00 13.78 7.33
N VAL A 167 2.28 15.08 7.28
CA VAL A 167 1.33 16.08 6.80
C VAL A 167 0.87 15.76 5.37
N GLY A 168 -0.45 15.81 5.14
CA GLY A 168 -1.05 15.54 3.85
C GLY A 168 -1.16 14.05 3.45
N SER A 169 -0.69 13.12 4.29
CA SER A 169 -0.89 11.70 4.04
C SER A 169 -2.30 11.25 4.41
N ALA A 170 -2.90 10.35 3.62
CA ALA A 170 -4.22 9.80 3.89
C ALA A 170 -4.36 9.26 5.34
N PRO A 171 -3.45 8.43 5.88
CA PRO A 171 -3.60 7.93 7.25
C PRO A 171 -3.58 9.02 8.33
N ALA A 172 -2.89 10.14 8.10
CA ALA A 172 -2.91 11.25 9.06
C ALA A 172 -4.23 12.04 8.99
N LEU A 173 -4.69 12.35 7.79
CA LEU A 173 -5.92 13.11 7.56
C LEU A 173 -7.16 12.32 7.99
N ASP A 174 -7.25 11.07 7.58
CA ASP A 174 -8.42 10.22 7.80
C ASP A 174 -8.57 9.82 9.28
N ARG A 175 -7.49 9.41 9.96
CA ARG A 175 -7.52 9.11 11.39
C ARG A 175 -7.93 10.34 12.21
N LYS A 176 -7.40 11.50 11.85
CA LYS A 176 -7.78 12.77 12.48
C LYS A 176 -9.26 13.07 12.27
N ALA A 177 -9.77 12.95 11.05
CA ALA A 177 -11.16 13.18 10.72
C ALA A 177 -12.10 12.21 11.48
N GLY A 178 -11.80 10.91 11.46
CA GLY A 178 -12.59 9.90 12.16
C GLY A 178 -12.58 10.09 13.69
N PHE A 179 -11.45 10.48 14.26
CA PHE A 179 -11.37 10.78 15.70
C PHE A 179 -12.21 12.02 16.06
N ALA A 180 -12.03 13.11 15.32
CA ALA A 180 -12.75 14.36 15.54
C ALA A 180 -14.27 14.20 15.40
N GLU A 181 -14.72 13.44 14.40
CA GLU A 181 -16.14 13.13 14.17
C GLU A 181 -16.80 12.54 15.44
N VAL A 182 -16.17 11.55 16.07
CA VAL A 182 -16.76 10.85 17.23
C VAL A 182 -16.76 11.71 18.48
N ILE A 183 -15.74 12.54 18.69
CA ILE A 183 -15.67 13.40 19.91
C ILE A 183 -16.44 14.70 19.78
N ALA A 184 -16.85 15.11 18.58
CA ALA A 184 -17.53 16.41 18.33
C ALA A 184 -18.79 16.60 19.19
N GLY A 185 -19.51 15.53 19.50
CA GLY A 185 -20.71 15.58 20.37
C GLY A 185 -20.42 15.63 21.87
N ASN A 186 -19.15 15.58 22.31
CA ASN A 186 -18.81 15.53 23.73
C ASN A 186 -17.96 16.75 24.14
N PRO A 187 -18.56 17.79 24.77
CA PRO A 187 -17.84 19.02 25.11
C PRO A 187 -16.74 18.80 26.19
N LYS A 188 -16.71 17.64 26.84
CA LYS A 188 -15.69 17.30 27.84
C LYS A 188 -14.42 16.72 27.22
N LEU A 189 -14.44 16.38 25.92
CA LEU A 189 -13.28 15.88 25.19
C LEU A 189 -12.77 16.99 24.27
N LYS A 190 -11.65 17.61 24.63
CA LYS A 190 -11.12 18.78 23.91
C LYS A 190 -9.71 18.52 23.40
N ILE A 191 -9.51 18.58 22.07
CA ILE A 191 -8.15 18.63 21.50
C ILE A 191 -7.60 20.03 21.74
N ILE A 192 -6.65 20.15 22.67
CA ILE A 192 -6.05 21.43 23.05
C ILE A 192 -4.76 21.74 22.30
N ARG A 193 -4.07 20.70 21.81
CA ARG A 193 -2.86 20.79 20.98
C ARG A 193 -2.91 19.72 19.91
N SER A 194 -2.38 20.06 18.74
CA SER A 194 -2.27 19.14 17.61
C SER A 194 -1.04 19.50 16.79
N GLN A 195 -0.10 18.56 16.63
CA GLN A 195 1.13 18.78 15.89
C GLN A 195 1.61 17.48 15.24
N THR A 196 2.34 17.60 14.12
CA THR A 196 2.86 16.43 13.43
C THR A 196 4.08 15.84 14.17
N GLY A 197 4.05 14.51 14.34
CA GLY A 197 5.19 13.68 14.71
C GLY A 197 5.81 12.97 13.50
N ASP A 198 5.26 13.25 12.29
CA ASP A 198 5.76 12.79 10.98
C ASP A 198 5.98 11.27 10.87
N PHE A 199 5.23 10.49 11.64
CA PHE A 199 5.39 9.03 11.77
C PHE A 199 6.80 8.58 12.19
N THR A 200 7.62 9.48 12.76
CA THR A 200 8.93 9.13 13.28
C THR A 200 8.96 9.14 14.81
N ARG A 201 9.70 8.22 15.43
CA ARG A 201 9.87 8.18 16.89
C ARG A 201 10.52 9.45 17.43
N ALA A 202 11.56 9.93 16.74
CA ALA A 202 12.30 11.11 17.17
C ALA A 202 11.39 12.35 17.23
N LYS A 203 10.66 12.62 16.14
CA LYS A 203 9.76 13.77 16.08
C LYS A 203 8.56 13.62 17.00
N GLY A 204 7.97 12.42 17.09
CA GLY A 204 6.89 12.14 18.05
C GLY A 204 7.32 12.38 19.49
N LYS A 205 8.53 11.98 19.88
CA LYS A 205 9.09 12.24 21.20
C LYS A 205 9.30 13.74 21.44
N GLU A 206 9.95 14.44 20.52
CA GLU A 206 10.19 15.90 20.60
C GLU A 206 8.88 16.66 20.81
N VAL A 207 7.87 16.37 20.00
CA VAL A 207 6.57 17.06 20.09
C VAL A 207 5.84 16.71 21.41
N MET A 208 5.89 15.45 21.86
CA MET A 208 5.28 15.06 23.13
C MET A 208 5.96 15.71 24.32
N GLU A 209 7.29 15.84 24.33
CA GLU A 209 8.03 16.56 25.35
C GLU A 209 7.64 18.05 25.40
N ALA A 210 7.42 18.67 24.23
CA ALA A 210 6.92 20.05 24.16
C ALA A 210 5.50 20.17 24.74
N PHE A 211 4.60 19.24 24.42
CA PHE A 211 3.26 19.21 25.00
C PHE A 211 3.28 19.05 26.52
N LEU A 212 4.09 18.14 27.05
CA LEU A 212 4.22 17.94 28.51
C LEU A 212 4.77 19.17 29.22
N LYS A 213 5.65 19.96 28.58
CA LYS A 213 6.16 21.22 29.17
C LYS A 213 5.11 22.32 29.15
N SER A 214 4.22 22.36 28.17
CA SER A 214 3.23 23.43 28.03
C SER A 214 1.92 23.19 28.77
N GLU A 215 1.56 21.92 28.98
CA GLU A 215 0.25 21.52 29.51
C GLU A 215 0.34 20.72 30.82
N GLY A 216 1.56 20.41 31.30
CA GLY A 216 1.82 19.62 32.53
C GLY A 216 1.82 20.41 33.83
#